data_961466fff24413ce26a37118540dd9f4
#
_entry.id   961466fff24413ce26a37118540dd9f4
#
_cell.length_a   1.000
_cell.length_b   1.000
_cell.length_c   1.000
_cell.angle_alpha   90.00
_cell.angle_beta   90.00
_cell.angle_gamma   90.00
#
_symmetry.space_group_name_H-M   'P 1'
#
loop_
_entity.id
_entity.type
_entity.pdbx_description
1 polymer ?
#
loop_
_entity_poly.entity_id
_entity_poly.type
_entity_poly.pdbx_seq_one_letter_code
_entity_poly.pdbx_strand_id
1 'polypeptide(L)'
;MLETDILIRQMKEAEGHPREEAIMILNHKAAIDYILKNREEFRRLTLEKVLKIHALLTGGLGISAAIRSNPVAITGTNYLPLTGRDALTKALKQTIEMINAVKNPLSKAFIASFMIAYIQPFTDGNKRTGRTLTNAILIAYDLYPVSYRDVKEIDYIEAMLLFYEQNNLYHLKQMFVEQLDFSRNNYFRT
;
A
#
# COMPACT_ATOMS: atom_id res chain seq x y z
N MET A 1 19.99 -9.03 1.60
CA MET A 1 19.69 -9.83 0.38
C MET A 1 19.83 -11.33 0.64
N LEU A 2 20.97 -11.82 1.18
CA LEU A 2 21.19 -13.25 1.46
C LEU A 2 20.15 -13.85 2.45
N GLU A 3 19.84 -13.15 3.55
CA GLU A 3 18.84 -13.59 4.54
C GLU A 3 17.43 -13.70 3.94
N THR A 4 17.06 -12.74 3.09
CA THR A 4 15.76 -12.76 2.41
C THR A 4 15.65 -13.94 1.45
N ASP A 5 16.73 -14.28 0.74
CA ASP A 5 16.78 -15.45 -0.12
C ASP A 5 16.68 -16.77 0.67
N ILE A 6 17.30 -16.84 1.84
CA ILE A 6 17.19 -17.99 2.75
C ILE A 6 15.76 -18.12 3.27
N LEU A 7 15.14 -17.04 3.70
CA LEU A 7 13.72 -16.98 4.12
C LEU A 7 12.77 -17.49 3.04
N ILE A 8 12.96 -16.97 1.82
CA ILE A 8 12.12 -17.32 0.66
C ILE A 8 12.26 -18.80 0.32
N ARG A 9 13.50 -19.32 0.30
CA ARG A 9 13.79 -20.71 -0.10
C ARG A 9 13.41 -21.74 0.96
N GLN A 10 13.61 -21.43 2.23
CA GLN A 10 13.47 -22.39 3.32
C GLN A 10 12.27 -22.16 4.22
N MET A 11 11.49 -21.09 4.03
CA MET A 11 10.37 -20.70 4.91
C MET A 11 10.80 -20.55 6.38
N LYS A 12 12.05 -20.20 6.62
CA LYS A 12 12.62 -20.02 7.95
C LYS A 12 12.71 -18.55 8.31
N GLU A 13 12.75 -18.29 9.59
CA GLU A 13 13.06 -16.95 10.12
C GLU A 13 14.51 -16.60 9.83
N ALA A 14 14.78 -15.35 9.41
CA ALA A 14 16.13 -14.85 9.32
C ALA A 14 16.72 -14.69 10.73
N GLU A 15 18.00 -14.95 10.87
CA GLU A 15 18.68 -14.84 12.15
C GLU A 15 18.59 -13.41 12.69
N GLY A 16 18.05 -13.26 13.91
CA GLY A 16 17.86 -11.99 14.59
C GLY A 16 16.59 -11.21 14.24
N HIS A 17 15.72 -11.71 13.31
CA HIS A 17 14.45 -11.06 12.99
C HIS A 17 13.26 -11.77 13.68
N PRO A 18 12.25 -11.01 14.16
CA PRO A 18 11.01 -11.59 14.67
C PRO A 18 10.27 -12.39 13.57
N ARG A 19 9.59 -13.45 13.98
CA ARG A 19 8.81 -14.32 13.09
C ARG A 19 7.82 -13.54 12.21
N GLU A 20 7.17 -12.54 12.79
CA GLU A 20 6.19 -11.70 12.08
C GLU A 20 6.83 -10.90 10.94
N GLU A 21 8.06 -10.41 11.12
CA GLU A 21 8.80 -9.71 10.07
C GLU A 21 9.13 -10.64 8.89
N ALA A 22 9.54 -11.86 9.17
CA ALA A 22 9.76 -12.88 8.15
C ALA A 22 8.47 -13.17 7.36
N ILE A 23 7.34 -13.33 8.06
CA ILE A 23 6.02 -13.51 7.42
C ILE A 23 5.67 -12.30 6.56
N MET A 24 5.89 -11.07 7.04
CA MET A 24 5.62 -9.85 6.27
C MET A 24 6.42 -9.78 4.97
N ILE A 25 7.69 -10.18 4.98
CA ILE A 25 8.55 -10.21 3.78
C ILE A 25 8.00 -11.22 2.76
N LEU A 26 7.67 -12.44 3.20
CA LEU A 26 7.10 -13.48 2.34
C LEU A 26 5.74 -13.09 1.77
N ASN A 27 4.89 -12.46 2.57
CA ASN A 27 3.59 -11.93 2.16
C ASN A 27 3.74 -10.83 1.10
N HIS A 28 4.70 -9.93 1.29
CA HIS A 28 4.99 -8.89 0.31
C HIS A 28 5.44 -9.48 -1.03
N LYS A 29 6.34 -10.48 -0.99
CA LYS A 29 6.73 -11.23 -2.19
C LYS A 29 5.51 -11.86 -2.88
N ALA A 30 4.67 -12.58 -2.13
CA ALA A 30 3.48 -13.23 -2.68
C ALA A 30 2.52 -12.21 -3.33
N ALA A 31 2.36 -11.02 -2.74
CA ALA A 31 1.56 -9.95 -3.31
C ALA A 31 2.17 -9.42 -4.63
N ILE A 32 3.48 -9.24 -4.70
CA ILE A 32 4.18 -8.81 -5.92
C ILE A 32 4.09 -9.89 -7.01
N ASP A 33 4.31 -11.16 -6.69
CA ASP A 33 4.18 -12.27 -7.64
C ASP A 33 2.75 -12.34 -8.22
N TYR A 34 1.72 -12.13 -7.38
CA TYR A 34 0.34 -12.06 -7.83
C TYR A 34 0.10 -10.87 -8.78
N ILE A 35 0.63 -9.69 -8.46
CA ILE A 35 0.53 -8.48 -9.29
C ILE A 35 1.17 -8.73 -10.66
N LEU A 36 2.39 -9.24 -10.69
CA LEU A 36 3.12 -9.50 -11.92
C LEU A 36 2.39 -10.49 -12.84
N LYS A 37 1.81 -11.54 -12.25
CA LYS A 37 1.02 -12.54 -12.98
C LYS A 37 -0.28 -11.98 -13.57
N ASN A 38 -0.89 -10.99 -12.90
CA ASN A 38 -2.19 -10.43 -13.26
C ASN A 38 -2.10 -8.94 -13.62
N ARG A 39 -0.96 -8.48 -14.11
CA ARG A 39 -0.62 -7.05 -14.24
C ARG A 39 -1.67 -6.23 -14.99
N GLU A 40 -2.17 -6.72 -16.12
CA GLU A 40 -3.13 -5.99 -16.96
C GLU A 40 -4.46 -5.71 -16.24
N GLU A 41 -4.83 -6.57 -15.31
CA GLU A 41 -6.05 -6.41 -14.54
C GLU A 41 -6.01 -5.17 -13.61
N PHE A 42 -4.81 -4.72 -13.20
CA PHE A 42 -4.66 -3.57 -12.31
C PHE A 42 -4.76 -2.21 -13.03
N ARG A 43 -4.96 -2.18 -14.35
CA ARG A 43 -5.39 -0.97 -15.07
C ARG A 43 -6.74 -0.47 -14.59
N ARG A 44 -7.58 -1.37 -14.05
CA ARG A 44 -8.85 -1.07 -13.41
C ARG A 44 -8.92 -1.74 -12.04
N LEU A 45 -8.97 -0.94 -10.98
CA LEU A 45 -9.16 -1.46 -9.63
C LEU A 45 -10.60 -1.92 -9.42
N THR A 46 -10.76 -2.96 -8.59
CA THR A 46 -12.05 -3.43 -8.07
C THR A 46 -11.93 -3.65 -6.57
N LEU A 47 -13.05 -3.70 -5.86
CA LEU A 47 -13.08 -4.01 -4.44
C LEU A 47 -12.39 -5.36 -4.16
N GLU A 48 -12.67 -6.36 -4.99
CA GLU A 48 -12.08 -7.69 -4.87
C GLU A 48 -10.55 -7.67 -4.95
N LYS A 49 -9.97 -6.90 -5.88
CA LYS A 49 -8.51 -6.75 -6.01
C LYS A 49 -7.89 -6.08 -4.77
N VAL A 50 -8.54 -5.05 -4.22
CA VAL A 50 -8.10 -4.40 -2.98
C VAL A 50 -8.10 -5.39 -1.83
N LEU A 51 -9.19 -6.15 -1.64
CA LEU A 51 -9.31 -7.17 -0.62
C LEU A 51 -8.28 -8.30 -0.81
N LYS A 52 -8.05 -8.73 -2.05
CA LYS A 52 -7.06 -9.76 -2.38
C LYS A 52 -5.64 -9.35 -2.04
N ILE A 53 -5.24 -8.13 -2.40
CA ILE A 53 -3.91 -7.59 -2.05
C ILE A 53 -3.77 -7.50 -0.52
N HIS A 54 -4.78 -6.97 0.18
CA HIS A 54 -4.76 -6.91 1.63
C HIS A 54 -4.63 -8.30 2.27
N ALA A 55 -5.42 -9.28 1.82
CA ALA A 55 -5.38 -10.65 2.32
C ALA A 55 -3.99 -11.31 2.11
N LEU A 56 -3.35 -11.06 0.96
CA LEU A 56 -1.99 -11.54 0.70
C LEU A 56 -0.97 -10.92 1.67
N LEU A 57 -1.08 -9.61 1.93
CA LEU A 57 -0.15 -8.89 2.82
C LEU A 57 -0.30 -9.24 4.31
N THR A 58 -1.47 -9.74 4.72
CA THR A 58 -1.79 -9.98 6.13
C THR A 58 -1.91 -11.46 6.50
N GLY A 59 -1.72 -12.36 5.55
CA GLY A 59 -1.77 -13.80 5.77
C GLY A 59 -0.82 -14.26 6.88
N GLY A 60 -1.30 -15.08 7.83
CA GLY A 60 -0.50 -15.61 8.93
C GLY A 60 -0.12 -14.61 10.05
N LEU A 61 -0.59 -13.34 9.97
CA LEU A 61 -0.30 -12.30 10.96
C LEU A 61 -1.44 -12.10 11.99
N GLY A 62 -2.49 -12.93 11.97
CA GLY A 62 -3.63 -12.75 12.86
C GLY A 62 -4.51 -11.54 12.53
N ILE A 63 -4.28 -10.87 11.39
CA ILE A 63 -5.02 -9.69 10.93
C ILE A 63 -6.18 -10.16 10.05
N SER A 64 -7.40 -9.66 10.33
CA SER A 64 -8.57 -9.96 9.50
C SER A 64 -8.44 -9.33 8.11
N ALA A 65 -8.66 -10.13 7.06
CA ALA A 65 -8.70 -9.65 5.69
C ALA A 65 -10.01 -8.90 5.33
N ALA A 66 -11.01 -8.95 6.20
CA ALA A 66 -12.30 -8.30 5.97
C ALA A 66 -12.27 -6.80 6.28
N ILE A 67 -13.17 -6.05 5.65
CA ILE A 67 -13.44 -4.66 6.02
C ILE A 67 -13.92 -4.65 7.48
N ARG A 68 -13.30 -3.80 8.30
CA ARG A 68 -13.60 -3.71 9.73
C ARG A 68 -14.99 -3.13 10.01
N SER A 69 -15.53 -3.45 11.15
CA SER A 69 -16.74 -2.83 11.70
C SER A 69 -16.42 -1.88 12.88
N ASN A 70 -15.32 -2.15 13.58
CA ASN A 70 -14.94 -1.42 14.78
C ASN A 70 -14.24 -0.09 14.47
N PRO A 71 -14.33 0.92 15.35
CA PRO A 71 -13.57 2.15 15.23
C PRO A 71 -12.07 1.85 15.34
N VAL A 72 -11.25 2.65 14.67
CA VAL A 72 -9.79 2.69 14.81
C VAL A 72 -9.36 4.14 15.00
N ALA A 73 -8.26 4.34 15.69
CA ALA A 73 -7.59 5.63 15.82
C ALA A 73 -6.25 5.59 15.08
N ILE A 74 -5.79 6.74 14.64
CA ILE A 74 -4.46 6.92 14.06
C ILE A 74 -3.63 7.71 15.06
N THR A 75 -2.50 7.16 15.46
CA THR A 75 -1.61 7.81 16.42
C THR A 75 -1.09 9.14 15.87
N GLY A 76 -1.11 10.19 16.71
CA GLY A 76 -0.56 11.51 16.38
C GLY A 76 -1.52 12.44 15.64
N THR A 77 -2.79 12.09 15.48
CA THR A 77 -3.81 12.94 14.82
C THR A 77 -5.15 12.89 15.52
N ASN A 78 -5.93 13.97 15.38
CA ASN A 78 -7.33 14.01 15.79
C ASN A 78 -8.29 13.52 14.68
N TYR A 79 -7.78 13.17 13.51
CA TYR A 79 -8.57 12.59 12.44
C TYR A 79 -9.18 11.25 12.87
N LEU A 80 -10.50 11.16 12.77
CA LEU A 80 -11.26 9.95 13.08
C LEU A 80 -11.75 9.32 11.78
N PRO A 81 -11.18 8.15 11.38
CA PRO A 81 -11.66 7.42 10.21
C PRO A 81 -13.13 6.98 10.37
N LEU A 82 -13.82 6.84 9.24
CA LEU A 82 -15.18 6.29 9.21
C LEU A 82 -15.26 4.98 9.99
N THR A 83 -16.42 4.71 10.57
CA THR A 83 -16.72 3.47 11.29
C THR A 83 -17.91 2.75 10.66
N GLY A 84 -17.97 1.42 10.88
CA GLY A 84 -19.03 0.59 10.34
C GLY A 84 -18.74 0.04 8.94
N ARG A 85 -18.96 -1.26 8.79
CA ARG A 85 -18.61 -2.01 7.56
C ARG A 85 -19.27 -1.44 6.31
N ASP A 86 -20.54 -1.07 6.38
CA ASP A 86 -21.28 -0.58 5.21
C ASP A 86 -20.78 0.80 4.76
N ALA A 87 -20.54 1.71 5.72
CA ALA A 87 -20.01 3.04 5.44
C ALA A 87 -18.59 2.94 4.82
N LEU A 88 -17.72 2.10 5.40
CA LEU A 88 -16.38 1.84 4.89
C LEU A 88 -16.39 1.18 3.50
N THR A 89 -17.30 0.21 3.29
CA THR A 89 -17.46 -0.44 1.99
C THR A 89 -17.90 0.57 0.93
N LYS A 90 -18.84 1.44 1.26
CA LYS A 90 -19.31 2.51 0.36
C LYS A 90 -18.18 3.48 0.04
N ALA A 91 -17.47 3.99 1.06
CA ALA A 91 -16.35 4.92 0.86
C ALA A 91 -15.24 4.29 0.01
N LEU A 92 -14.90 3.02 0.26
CA LEU A 92 -13.89 2.31 -0.51
C LEU A 92 -14.31 2.11 -1.98
N LYS A 93 -15.58 1.76 -2.26
CA LYS A 93 -16.11 1.67 -3.63
C LYS A 93 -16.05 3.02 -4.35
N GLN A 94 -16.48 4.10 -3.70
CA GLN A 94 -16.41 5.46 -4.27
C GLN A 94 -14.95 5.87 -4.57
N THR A 95 -14.02 5.55 -3.67
CA THR A 95 -12.59 5.79 -3.90
C THR A 95 -12.06 5.00 -5.09
N ILE A 96 -12.43 3.73 -5.23
CA ILE A 96 -12.05 2.90 -6.37
C ILE A 96 -12.60 3.50 -7.68
N GLU A 97 -13.85 3.96 -7.69
CA GLU A 97 -14.46 4.62 -8.86
C GLU A 97 -13.70 5.91 -9.22
N MET A 98 -13.38 6.73 -8.22
CA MET A 98 -12.58 7.94 -8.41
C MET A 98 -11.20 7.62 -9.00
N ILE A 99 -10.47 6.64 -8.44
CA ILE A 99 -9.19 6.19 -8.96
C ILE A 99 -9.31 5.72 -10.42
N ASN A 100 -10.35 4.95 -10.73
CA ASN A 100 -10.58 4.44 -12.08
C ASN A 100 -10.93 5.54 -13.10
N ALA A 101 -11.56 6.63 -12.67
CA ALA A 101 -11.89 7.78 -13.53
C ALA A 101 -10.64 8.61 -13.91
N VAL A 102 -9.57 8.54 -13.13
CA VAL A 102 -8.31 9.24 -13.43
C VAL A 102 -7.62 8.61 -14.62
N LYS A 103 -7.36 9.41 -15.68
CA LYS A 103 -6.71 8.94 -16.91
C LYS A 103 -5.19 8.78 -16.77
N ASN A 104 -4.53 9.71 -16.09
CA ASN A 104 -3.07 9.69 -15.93
C ASN A 104 -2.66 8.59 -14.95
N PRO A 105 -1.82 7.60 -15.35
CA PRO A 105 -1.44 6.47 -14.51
C PRO A 105 -0.69 6.86 -13.23
N LEU A 106 0.19 7.87 -13.29
CA LEU A 106 0.94 8.36 -12.11
C LEU A 106 -0.01 8.98 -11.08
N SER A 107 -0.96 9.80 -11.53
CA SER A 107 -1.98 10.38 -10.66
C SER A 107 -2.89 9.30 -10.07
N LYS A 108 -3.28 8.29 -10.86
CA LYS A 108 -4.05 7.13 -10.39
C LYS A 108 -3.31 6.38 -9.30
N ALA A 109 -2.03 6.07 -9.50
CA ALA A 109 -1.17 5.39 -8.54
C ALA A 109 -0.96 6.22 -7.27
N PHE A 110 -0.71 7.53 -7.42
CA PHE A 110 -0.58 8.45 -6.29
C PHE A 110 -1.83 8.46 -5.41
N ILE A 111 -3.03 8.60 -5.99
CA ILE A 111 -4.28 8.60 -5.23
C ILE A 111 -4.45 7.28 -4.47
N ALA A 112 -4.16 6.14 -5.09
CA ALA A 112 -4.24 4.83 -4.42
C ALA A 112 -3.33 4.73 -3.20
N SER A 113 -2.14 5.37 -3.23
CA SER A 113 -1.13 5.29 -2.18
C SER A 113 -1.62 5.79 -0.83
N PHE A 114 -2.36 6.89 -0.79
CA PHE A 114 -2.78 7.54 0.45
C PHE A 114 -4.27 7.37 0.78
N MET A 115 -5.15 7.19 -0.21
CA MET A 115 -6.59 7.09 0.05
C MET A 115 -6.98 5.84 0.83
N ILE A 116 -6.31 4.71 0.61
CA ILE A 116 -6.55 3.51 1.43
C ILE A 116 -6.14 3.75 2.89
N ALA A 117 -5.00 4.44 3.09
CA ALA A 117 -4.54 4.83 4.42
C ALA A 117 -5.44 5.91 5.06
N TYR A 118 -6.08 6.76 4.26
CA TYR A 118 -7.04 7.76 4.76
C TYR A 118 -8.35 7.11 5.23
N ILE A 119 -8.95 6.25 4.41
CA ILE A 119 -10.23 5.59 4.74
C ILE A 119 -10.06 4.60 5.89
N GLN A 120 -8.89 3.97 6.05
CA GLN A 120 -8.62 2.91 7.03
C GLN A 120 -9.66 1.78 6.96
N PRO A 121 -9.87 1.12 5.82
CA PRO A 121 -10.92 0.09 5.70
C PRO A 121 -10.61 -1.19 6.50
N PHE A 122 -9.36 -1.41 6.89
CA PHE A 122 -8.91 -2.60 7.60
C PHE A 122 -8.45 -2.27 9.02
N THR A 123 -8.36 -3.29 9.88
CA THR A 123 -7.86 -3.13 11.26
C THR A 123 -6.37 -2.80 11.29
N ASP A 124 -5.59 -3.33 10.35
CA ASP A 124 -4.18 -3.02 10.14
C ASP A 124 -3.80 -3.23 8.66
N GLY A 125 -2.58 -2.87 8.29
CA GLY A 125 -2.04 -3.07 6.94
C GLY A 125 -2.54 -2.06 5.89
N ASN A 126 -3.29 -1.02 6.27
CA ASN A 126 -3.84 -0.04 5.34
C ASN A 126 -2.77 0.68 4.51
N LYS A 127 -1.69 1.17 5.15
CA LYS A 127 -0.57 1.84 4.47
C LYS A 127 0.15 0.88 3.50
N ARG A 128 0.40 -0.37 3.95
CA ARG A 128 1.03 -1.40 3.11
C ARG A 128 0.17 -1.73 1.91
N THR A 129 -1.14 -1.90 2.10
CA THR A 129 -2.10 -2.16 1.02
C THR A 129 -2.10 -1.02 -0.01
N GLY A 130 -2.17 0.24 0.44
CA GLY A 130 -2.12 1.41 -0.45
C GLY A 130 -0.84 1.45 -1.29
N ARG A 131 0.33 1.29 -0.67
CA ARG A 131 1.63 1.26 -1.37
C ARG A 131 1.72 0.10 -2.37
N THR A 132 1.22 -1.09 -2.02
CA THR A 132 1.23 -2.24 -2.92
C THR A 132 0.29 -2.05 -4.10
N LEU A 133 -0.90 -1.45 -3.90
CA LEU A 133 -1.81 -1.08 -4.98
C LEU A 133 -1.24 0.00 -5.89
N THR A 134 -0.48 0.96 -5.34
CA THR A 134 0.30 1.92 -6.12
C THR A 134 1.21 1.21 -7.11
N ASN A 135 2.01 0.26 -6.63
CA ASN A 135 2.93 -0.50 -7.47
C ASN A 135 2.19 -1.39 -8.47
N ALA A 136 1.04 -1.97 -8.10
CA ALA A 136 0.21 -2.72 -9.01
C ALA A 136 -0.28 -1.87 -10.20
N ILE A 137 -0.70 -0.62 -9.93
CA ILE A 137 -1.11 0.31 -10.98
C ILE A 137 0.10 0.71 -11.83
N LEU A 138 1.24 1.09 -11.23
CA LEU A 138 2.43 1.48 -11.99
C LEU A 138 2.89 0.35 -12.92
N ILE A 139 3.00 -0.87 -12.41
CA ILE A 139 3.37 -2.06 -13.19
C ILE A 139 2.39 -2.34 -14.33
N ALA A 140 1.07 -2.15 -14.10
CA ALA A 140 0.04 -2.35 -15.12
C ALA A 140 0.16 -1.39 -16.31
N TYR A 141 0.80 -0.24 -16.12
CA TYR A 141 1.05 0.75 -17.17
C TYR A 141 2.52 0.81 -17.60
N ASP A 142 3.31 -0.25 -17.35
CA ASP A 142 4.73 -0.34 -17.69
C ASP A 142 5.59 0.79 -17.10
N LEU A 143 5.18 1.29 -15.91
CA LEU A 143 5.92 2.29 -15.15
C LEU A 143 6.72 1.65 -14.02
N TYR A 144 7.77 2.33 -13.58
CA TYR A 144 8.64 1.86 -12.50
C TYR A 144 7.90 1.86 -11.15
N PRO A 145 7.91 0.75 -10.40
CA PRO A 145 7.36 0.72 -9.05
C PRO A 145 8.20 1.56 -8.09
N VAL A 146 7.58 2.05 -7.02
CA VAL A 146 8.24 2.83 -5.97
C VAL A 146 8.52 1.97 -4.73
N SER A 147 9.66 2.19 -4.08
CA SER A 147 10.08 1.37 -2.94
C SER A 147 9.88 2.04 -1.58
N TYR A 148 9.85 3.36 -1.52
CA TYR A 148 9.89 4.17 -0.29
C TYR A 148 11.10 3.86 0.62
N ARG A 149 12.14 3.20 0.10
CA ARG A 149 13.31 2.80 0.87
C ARG A 149 14.16 3.98 1.31
N ASP A 150 14.19 5.03 0.49
CA ASP A 150 14.96 6.26 0.73
C ASP A 150 14.17 7.31 1.51
N VAL A 151 12.92 7.01 1.88
CA VAL A 151 12.07 7.92 2.65
C VAL A 151 12.31 7.70 4.14
N LYS A 152 12.68 8.76 4.86
CA LYS A 152 12.72 8.70 6.33
C LYS A 152 11.31 8.49 6.87
N GLU A 153 11.18 7.60 7.84
CA GLU A 153 9.88 7.27 8.41
C GLU A 153 9.18 8.49 8.99
N ILE A 154 9.95 9.38 9.65
CA ILE A 154 9.39 10.60 10.24
C ILE A 154 8.79 11.54 9.19
N ASP A 155 9.48 11.76 8.07
CA ASP A 155 9.01 12.63 6.99
C ASP A 155 7.70 12.10 6.38
N TYR A 156 7.59 10.77 6.24
CA TYR A 156 6.36 10.14 5.77
C TYR A 156 5.20 10.27 6.77
N ILE A 157 5.48 10.11 8.07
CA ILE A 157 4.47 10.27 9.12
C ILE A 157 3.96 11.71 9.13
N GLU A 158 4.85 12.71 9.11
CA GLU A 158 4.49 14.13 9.09
C GLU A 158 3.66 14.49 7.85
N ALA A 159 4.05 14.01 6.66
CA ALA A 159 3.27 14.23 5.44
C ALA A 159 1.86 13.62 5.52
N MET A 160 1.72 12.45 6.13
CA MET A 160 0.41 11.80 6.36
C MET A 160 -0.41 12.55 7.40
N LEU A 161 0.19 13.07 8.46
CA LEU A 161 -0.52 13.88 9.48
C LEU A 161 -1.07 15.17 8.87
N LEU A 162 -0.27 15.88 8.07
CA LEU A 162 -0.73 17.07 7.34
C LEU A 162 -1.91 16.76 6.39
N PHE A 163 -1.88 15.59 5.77
CA PHE A 163 -3.01 15.16 4.95
C PHE A 163 -4.26 14.85 5.79
N TYR A 164 -4.12 14.15 6.90
CA TYR A 164 -5.25 13.84 7.78
C TYR A 164 -5.90 15.09 8.38
N GLU A 165 -5.10 16.05 8.86
CA GLU A 165 -5.56 17.23 9.57
C GLU A 165 -6.02 18.38 8.64
N GLN A 166 -5.35 18.55 7.51
CA GLN A 166 -5.49 19.74 6.67
C GLN A 166 -5.86 19.42 5.21
N ASN A 167 -6.03 18.15 4.85
CA ASN A 167 -6.17 17.70 3.46
C ASN A 167 -5.04 18.20 2.53
N ASN A 168 -3.85 18.43 3.10
CA ASN A 168 -2.70 18.93 2.36
C ASN A 168 -1.89 17.77 1.77
N LEU A 169 -1.88 17.68 0.44
CA LEU A 169 -1.20 16.63 -0.31
C LEU A 169 0.20 17.03 -0.82
N TYR A 170 0.66 18.24 -0.52
CA TYR A 170 1.90 18.77 -1.11
C TYR A 170 3.11 17.89 -0.84
N HIS A 171 3.36 17.56 0.44
CA HIS A 171 4.51 16.77 0.83
C HIS A 171 4.42 15.31 0.37
N LEU A 172 3.22 14.72 0.40
CA LEU A 172 2.99 13.37 -0.13
C LEU A 172 3.25 13.31 -1.64
N LYS A 173 2.83 14.33 -2.38
CA LYS A 173 3.07 14.44 -3.83
C LYS A 173 4.56 14.61 -4.14
N GLN A 174 5.24 15.49 -3.42
CA GLN A 174 6.68 15.70 -3.57
C GLN A 174 7.44 14.39 -3.33
N MET A 175 7.18 13.73 -2.20
CA MET A 175 7.77 12.44 -1.85
C MET A 175 7.50 11.36 -2.91
N PHE A 176 6.30 11.30 -3.45
CA PHE A 176 5.96 10.33 -4.50
C PHE A 176 6.77 10.56 -5.78
N VAL A 177 6.95 11.81 -6.20
CA VAL A 177 7.77 12.16 -7.37
C VAL A 177 9.24 11.81 -7.13
N GLU A 178 9.78 12.16 -5.96
CA GLU A 178 11.16 11.82 -5.56
C GLU A 178 11.38 10.31 -5.58
N GLN A 179 10.40 9.51 -5.10
CA GLN A 179 10.49 8.06 -5.13
C GLN A 179 10.42 7.45 -6.54
N LEU A 180 9.70 8.07 -7.47
CA LEU A 180 9.73 7.66 -8.88
C LEU A 180 11.12 7.91 -9.48
N ASP A 181 11.70 9.09 -9.23
CA ASP A 181 13.05 9.43 -9.70
C ASP A 181 14.13 8.54 -9.06
N PHE A 182 14.01 8.27 -7.76
CA PHE A 182 14.89 7.35 -7.05
C PHE A 182 14.85 5.95 -7.66
N SER A 183 13.64 5.42 -7.89
CA SER A 183 13.47 4.08 -8.47
C SER A 183 14.07 3.99 -9.87
N ARG A 184 13.79 4.98 -10.72
CA ARG A 184 14.36 5.05 -12.08
C ARG A 184 15.89 5.05 -12.05
N ASN A 185 16.48 5.84 -11.19
CA ASN A 185 17.93 6.04 -11.16
C ASN A 185 18.71 4.90 -10.49
N ASN A 186 18.09 4.12 -9.59
CA ASN A 186 18.79 3.12 -8.79
C ASN A 186 18.46 1.67 -9.18
N TYR A 187 17.24 1.41 -9.68
CA TYR A 187 16.81 0.04 -9.94
C TYR A 187 16.62 -0.27 -11.44
N PHE A 188 16.40 0.75 -12.27
CA PHE A 188 16.01 0.57 -13.67
C PHE A 188 16.90 1.39 -14.61
N ARG A 189 18.20 1.47 -14.30
CA ARG A 189 19.19 2.03 -15.24
C ARG A 189 19.29 1.15 -16.46
N THR A 190 18.89 1.67 -17.61
CA THR A 190 19.20 1.13 -18.95
C THR A 190 20.55 1.65 -19.40
#